data_2ff71edd5cb6ab48ab990e37f715b5da
#
_entry.id   2ff71edd5cb6ab48ab990e37f715b5da
#
_cell.length_a   1.000
_cell.length_b   1.000
_cell.length_c   1.000
_cell.angle_alpha   90.00
_cell.angle_beta   90.00
_cell.angle_gamma   90.00
#
_symmetry.space_group_name_H-M   'P 1'
#
loop_
_entity.id
_entity.type
_entity.pdbx_description
1 polymer ?
#
loop_
_entity_poly.entity_id
_entity_poly.type
_entity_poly.pdbx_seq_one_letter_code
_entity_poly.pdbx_strand_id
1 'polypeptide(L)'
;MKRVAAALLLSLMPVAAQAESSDVDRGVKAAALVAAGPVPFVDIVCPLMQEQADSRGLPPMVFVRLIWKESRFDPQAVSPKGAQGIAQFMPGTADDRGLADPFEPLTAIRHSASLLADLKAEFGNVGLAAAAYNAGAERVRSWLAGKSGLPAETEGYVYFVTGRAADEWKLAETELPASLEVKSGEVVESCRKLAPLVVRAVYETEPLTASGAWRPWGAQIATSFSKARALAQFNRVRARYASALADHDPFVLPQRNLSRGRRSMYMVQIGADSRGEAAKLCDALRRKGGACIVQKN
;
A
#
# COMPACT_ATOMS: atom_id res chain seq x y z
N MET A 1 16.57 47.33 -64.69
CA MET A 1 17.22 46.80 -63.49
C MET A 1 16.76 47.64 -62.29
N LYS A 2 15.76 47.23 -61.58
CA LYS A 2 15.36 47.87 -60.31
C LYS A 2 15.21 46.77 -59.27
N ARG A 3 16.09 46.76 -58.26
CA ARG A 3 16.09 45.87 -57.12
C ARG A 3 15.08 46.38 -56.09
N VAL A 4 14.11 45.57 -55.74
CA VAL A 4 13.17 45.85 -54.67
C VAL A 4 13.69 45.05 -53.46
N ALA A 5 14.08 45.74 -52.38
CA ALA A 5 14.46 45.16 -51.10
C ALA A 5 13.21 44.94 -50.27
N ALA A 6 12.89 43.70 -49.90
CA ALA A 6 11.83 43.37 -48.95
C ALA A 6 12.40 43.41 -47.54
N ALA A 7 11.89 44.31 -46.72
CA ALA A 7 12.24 44.36 -45.29
C ALA A 7 11.37 43.36 -44.52
N LEU A 8 12.00 42.40 -43.83
CA LEU A 8 11.36 41.45 -42.93
C LEU A 8 11.21 42.12 -41.56
N LEU A 9 9.97 42.47 -41.20
CA LEU A 9 9.65 42.92 -39.85
C LEU A 9 9.47 41.65 -38.95
N LEU A 10 10.45 41.35 -38.10
CA LEU A 10 10.28 40.39 -37.01
C LEU A 10 9.46 41.03 -35.88
N SER A 11 8.25 40.60 -35.69
CA SER A 11 7.43 40.96 -34.56
C SER A 11 7.85 40.11 -33.35
N LEU A 12 8.57 40.71 -32.40
CA LEU A 12 8.80 40.17 -31.07
C LEU A 12 7.48 40.18 -30.27
N MET A 13 6.85 39.02 -30.09
CA MET A 13 5.77 38.86 -29.12
C MET A 13 6.37 38.59 -27.71
N PRO A 14 5.82 39.18 -26.65
CA PRO A 14 6.33 38.96 -25.30
C PRO A 14 5.89 37.58 -24.79
N VAL A 15 6.86 36.79 -24.38
CA VAL A 15 6.72 35.42 -23.79
C VAL A 15 6.19 35.45 -22.33
N ALA A 16 5.80 36.62 -21.81
CA ALA A 16 5.46 36.76 -20.39
C ALA A 16 4.04 36.32 -19.97
N ALA A 17 3.12 35.99 -20.88
CA ALA A 17 1.71 35.75 -20.53
C ALA A 17 1.34 34.28 -20.27
N GLN A 18 2.24 33.31 -20.48
CA GLN A 18 1.92 31.87 -20.31
C GLN A 18 2.35 31.24 -18.99
N ALA A 19 3.17 31.92 -18.17
CA ALA A 19 3.64 31.41 -16.90
C ALA A 19 2.63 31.60 -15.73
N GLU A 20 1.82 32.64 -15.78
CA GLU A 20 0.90 32.94 -14.68
C GLU A 20 -0.36 32.07 -14.63
N SER A 21 -0.82 31.53 -15.76
CA SER A 21 -2.01 30.66 -15.78
C SER A 21 -1.78 29.26 -15.21
N SER A 22 -0.54 28.76 -15.28
CA SER A 22 -0.18 27.42 -14.79
C SER A 22 -0.03 27.33 -13.27
N ASP A 23 0.33 28.42 -12.60
CA ASP A 23 0.52 28.45 -11.14
C ASP A 23 -0.81 28.70 -10.41
N VAL A 24 -1.71 29.46 -11.01
CA VAL A 24 -3.08 29.66 -10.49
C VAL A 24 -3.86 28.34 -10.57
N ASP A 25 -3.75 27.59 -11.67
CA ASP A 25 -4.45 26.31 -11.87
C ASP A 25 -3.89 25.21 -10.94
N ARG A 26 -2.57 25.20 -10.64
CA ARG A 26 -1.95 24.36 -9.62
C ARG A 26 -2.37 24.74 -8.21
N GLY A 27 -2.46 26.04 -7.92
CA GLY A 27 -2.91 26.56 -6.62
C GLY A 27 -4.38 26.22 -6.34
N VAL A 28 -5.24 26.32 -7.33
CA VAL A 28 -6.66 25.95 -7.20
C VAL A 28 -6.86 24.45 -7.04
N LYS A 29 -6.09 23.61 -7.75
CA LYS A 29 -6.10 22.16 -7.57
C LYS A 29 -5.54 21.74 -6.19
N ALA A 30 -4.48 22.38 -5.71
CA ALA A 30 -3.94 22.14 -4.38
C ALA A 30 -4.91 22.57 -3.27
N ALA A 31 -5.56 23.73 -3.41
CA ALA A 31 -6.57 24.20 -2.45
C ALA A 31 -7.84 23.33 -2.45
N ALA A 32 -8.26 22.82 -3.61
CA ALA A 32 -9.38 21.88 -3.71
C ALA A 32 -9.06 20.52 -3.07
N LEU A 33 -7.82 20.05 -3.15
CA LEU A 33 -7.34 18.84 -2.48
C LEU A 33 -7.27 18.99 -0.95
N VAL A 34 -6.95 20.18 -0.46
CA VAL A 34 -6.90 20.47 0.99
C VAL A 34 -8.31 20.65 1.57
N ALA A 35 -9.29 21.08 0.78
CA ALA A 35 -10.70 21.23 1.20
C ALA A 35 -11.48 19.91 1.17
N ALA A 36 -11.01 18.88 0.42
CA ALA A 36 -11.55 17.54 0.46
C ALA A 36 -10.97 16.82 1.69
N GLY A 37 -11.74 16.63 2.75
CA GLY A 37 -11.32 15.90 3.95
C GLY A 37 -10.60 14.57 3.64
N PRO A 38 -10.20 13.79 4.65
CA PRO A 38 -9.41 12.58 4.45
C PRO A 38 -10.09 11.62 3.48
N VAL A 39 -9.38 11.24 2.42
CA VAL A 39 -9.89 10.32 1.39
C VAL A 39 -10.04 8.92 1.99
N PRO A 40 -11.22 8.28 1.92
CA PRO A 40 -11.38 6.92 2.40
C PRO A 40 -10.37 5.98 1.75
N PHE A 41 -9.79 5.06 2.52
CA PHE A 41 -8.77 4.13 2.04
C PHE A 41 -9.20 3.35 0.80
N VAL A 42 -10.46 2.95 0.74
CA VAL A 42 -11.05 2.23 -0.40
C VAL A 42 -11.06 3.07 -1.69
N ASP A 43 -11.14 4.39 -1.58
CA ASP A 43 -11.12 5.31 -2.72
C ASP A 43 -9.72 5.46 -3.33
N ILE A 44 -8.71 5.00 -2.60
CA ILE A 44 -7.31 4.94 -3.07
C ILE A 44 -7.02 3.55 -3.66
N VAL A 45 -7.37 2.49 -2.93
CA VAL A 45 -6.94 1.14 -3.31
C VAL A 45 -7.81 0.51 -4.39
N CYS A 46 -9.11 0.84 -4.47
CA CYS A 46 -9.98 0.29 -5.50
C CYS A 46 -9.59 0.72 -6.92
N PRO A 47 -9.35 2.03 -7.20
CA PRO A 47 -8.82 2.45 -8.50
C PRO A 47 -7.45 1.86 -8.80
N LEU A 48 -6.55 1.77 -7.80
CA LEU A 48 -5.24 1.15 -7.97
C LEU A 48 -5.35 -0.32 -8.34
N MET A 49 -6.22 -1.10 -7.67
CA MET A 49 -6.41 -2.51 -8.00
C MET A 49 -6.92 -2.70 -9.42
N GLN A 50 -7.85 -1.86 -9.88
CA GLN A 50 -8.32 -1.89 -11.26
C GLN A 50 -7.17 -1.58 -12.23
N GLU A 51 -6.46 -0.47 -12.04
CA GLU A 51 -5.32 -0.07 -12.87
C GLU A 51 -4.26 -1.19 -12.97
N GLN A 52 -3.91 -1.78 -11.83
CA GLN A 52 -2.89 -2.83 -11.78
C GLN A 52 -3.34 -4.13 -12.44
N ALA A 53 -4.64 -4.45 -12.38
CA ALA A 53 -5.20 -5.59 -13.07
C ALA A 53 -5.25 -5.36 -14.59
N ASP A 54 -5.79 -4.21 -15.03
CA ASP A 54 -5.90 -3.86 -16.45
C ASP A 54 -4.52 -3.85 -17.13
N SER A 55 -3.53 -3.23 -16.49
CA SER A 55 -2.15 -3.15 -17.04
C SER A 55 -1.45 -4.50 -17.19
N ARG A 56 -1.95 -5.57 -16.55
CA ARG A 56 -1.38 -6.93 -16.57
C ARG A 56 -2.30 -7.98 -17.21
N GLY A 57 -3.39 -7.55 -17.84
CA GLY A 57 -4.35 -8.45 -18.45
C GLY A 57 -4.99 -9.42 -17.44
N LEU A 58 -5.15 -8.99 -16.21
CA LEU A 58 -5.89 -9.72 -15.17
C LEU A 58 -7.36 -9.26 -15.18
N PRO A 59 -8.32 -10.15 -14.92
CA PRO A 59 -9.71 -9.76 -14.70
C PRO A 59 -9.82 -8.90 -13.42
N PRO A 60 -10.22 -7.61 -13.50
CA PRO A 60 -10.12 -6.72 -12.35
C PRO A 60 -10.92 -7.17 -11.12
N MET A 61 -12.14 -7.69 -11.33
CA MET A 61 -12.95 -8.19 -10.22
C MET A 61 -12.38 -9.43 -9.54
N VAL A 62 -11.67 -10.28 -10.27
CA VAL A 62 -10.95 -11.42 -9.69
C VAL A 62 -9.84 -10.92 -8.78
N PHE A 63 -9.05 -9.92 -9.23
CA PHE A 63 -7.98 -9.36 -8.42
C PHE A 63 -8.53 -8.62 -7.18
N VAL A 64 -9.58 -7.83 -7.32
CA VAL A 64 -10.27 -7.19 -6.18
C VAL A 64 -10.75 -8.21 -5.15
N ARG A 65 -11.40 -9.29 -5.59
CA ARG A 65 -11.89 -10.36 -4.70
C ARG A 65 -10.75 -11.13 -4.05
N LEU A 66 -9.62 -11.30 -4.76
CA LEU A 66 -8.42 -11.91 -4.22
C LEU A 66 -7.89 -11.08 -3.04
N ILE A 67 -7.62 -9.79 -3.23
CA ILE A 67 -7.11 -8.91 -2.17
C ILE A 67 -8.10 -8.83 -1.00
N TRP A 68 -9.41 -8.80 -1.29
CA TRP A 68 -10.43 -8.85 -0.22
C TRP A 68 -10.37 -10.18 0.56
N LYS A 69 -10.19 -11.30 -0.13
CA LYS A 69 -10.12 -12.61 0.51
C LYS A 69 -8.87 -12.76 1.38
N GLU A 70 -7.76 -12.13 1.00
CA GLU A 70 -6.52 -12.15 1.76
C GLU A 70 -6.66 -11.41 3.11
N SER A 71 -7.18 -10.20 3.10
CA SER A 71 -7.14 -9.34 4.30
C SER A 71 -8.42 -8.59 4.60
N ARG A 72 -9.46 -8.67 3.74
CA ARG A 72 -10.61 -7.75 3.75
C ARG A 72 -10.18 -6.29 3.63
N PHE A 73 -9.14 -6.04 2.83
CA PHE A 73 -8.49 -4.74 2.65
C PHE A 73 -7.81 -4.18 3.90
N ASP A 74 -7.51 -4.99 4.92
CA ASP A 74 -6.74 -4.55 6.09
C ASP A 74 -5.23 -4.54 5.76
N PRO A 75 -4.60 -3.35 5.65
CA PRO A 75 -3.18 -3.25 5.36
C PRO A 75 -2.29 -3.70 6.54
N GLN A 76 -2.88 -3.91 7.71
CA GLN A 76 -2.17 -4.33 8.91
C GLN A 76 -2.42 -5.80 9.27
N ALA A 77 -3.13 -6.54 8.43
CA ALA A 77 -3.45 -7.94 8.67
C ALA A 77 -2.19 -8.80 8.83
N VAL A 78 -2.21 -9.71 9.80
CA VAL A 78 -1.19 -10.77 9.96
C VAL A 78 -1.93 -12.08 10.22
N SER A 79 -1.70 -13.07 9.35
CA SER A 79 -2.29 -14.39 9.53
C SER A 79 -1.57 -15.19 10.64
N PRO A 80 -2.18 -16.25 11.20
CA PRO A 80 -1.51 -17.15 12.13
C PRO A 80 -0.24 -17.79 11.56
N LYS A 81 -0.17 -17.96 10.23
CA LYS A 81 1.00 -18.49 9.52
C LYS A 81 2.07 -17.44 9.24
N GLY A 82 1.83 -16.16 9.59
CA GLY A 82 2.79 -15.06 9.42
C GLY A 82 2.70 -14.35 8.07
N ALA A 83 1.66 -14.57 7.27
CA ALA A 83 1.39 -13.77 6.08
C ALA A 83 1.04 -12.32 6.46
N GLN A 84 1.44 -11.33 5.67
CA GLN A 84 1.50 -9.91 6.07
C GLN A 84 0.83 -8.98 5.08
N GLY A 85 0.15 -7.97 5.63
CA GLY A 85 -0.38 -6.83 4.91
C GLY A 85 -1.64 -7.12 4.11
N ILE A 86 -2.02 -6.16 3.27
CA ILE A 86 -3.27 -6.19 2.50
C ILE A 86 -3.35 -7.39 1.53
N ALA A 87 -2.21 -7.84 1.00
CA ALA A 87 -2.09 -8.92 0.02
C ALA A 87 -1.52 -10.22 0.62
N GLN A 88 -1.35 -10.28 1.96
CA GLN A 88 -0.94 -11.46 2.72
C GLN A 88 0.33 -12.13 2.18
N PHE A 89 1.37 -11.33 1.87
CA PHE A 89 2.65 -11.90 1.49
C PHE A 89 3.29 -12.67 2.65
N MET A 90 3.70 -13.92 2.37
CA MET A 90 4.65 -14.61 3.26
C MET A 90 6.01 -13.88 3.21
N PRO A 91 6.74 -13.79 4.34
CA PRO A 91 8.03 -13.07 4.38
C PRO A 91 9.02 -13.51 3.30
N GLY A 92 9.16 -14.83 3.07
CA GLY A 92 10.04 -15.34 2.00
C GLY A 92 9.59 -14.89 0.61
N THR A 93 8.29 -14.95 0.32
CA THR A 93 7.75 -14.49 -0.97
C THR A 93 7.94 -12.97 -1.14
N ALA A 94 7.80 -12.19 -0.06
CA ALA A 94 8.06 -10.75 -0.11
C ALA A 94 9.54 -10.46 -0.44
N ASP A 95 10.45 -11.17 0.22
CA ASP A 95 11.90 -11.05 0.00
C ASP A 95 12.26 -11.45 -1.46
N ASP A 96 11.76 -12.60 -1.95
CA ASP A 96 12.00 -13.11 -3.30
C ASP A 96 11.50 -12.13 -4.38
N ARG A 97 10.45 -11.38 -4.09
CA ARG A 97 9.87 -10.39 -5.02
C ARG A 97 10.36 -8.96 -4.80
N GLY A 98 11.28 -8.73 -3.88
CA GLY A 98 11.80 -7.40 -3.58
C GLY A 98 10.79 -6.47 -2.91
N LEU A 99 9.73 -7.02 -2.28
CA LEU A 99 8.74 -6.25 -1.52
C LEU A 99 9.31 -5.92 -0.14
N ALA A 100 9.87 -4.72 0.01
CA ALA A 100 10.57 -4.30 1.23
C ALA A 100 9.65 -4.19 2.45
N ASP A 101 8.40 -3.77 2.26
CA ASP A 101 7.40 -3.63 3.33
C ASP A 101 6.01 -4.15 2.86
N PRO A 102 5.64 -5.38 3.23
CA PRO A 102 4.31 -5.93 2.92
C PRO A 102 3.14 -5.17 3.56
N PHE A 103 3.40 -4.30 4.54
CA PHE A 103 2.39 -3.48 5.20
C PHE A 103 2.19 -2.11 4.53
N GLU A 104 3.01 -1.76 3.51
CA GLU A 104 2.76 -0.63 2.64
C GLU A 104 1.77 -1.07 1.55
N PRO A 105 0.48 -0.65 1.64
CA PRO A 105 -0.58 -1.28 0.85
C PRO A 105 -0.47 -1.03 -0.65
N LEU A 106 -0.02 0.15 -1.07
CA LEU A 106 0.03 0.49 -2.49
C LEU A 106 1.11 -0.31 -3.21
N THR A 107 2.27 -0.49 -2.58
CA THR A 107 3.35 -1.32 -3.10
C THR A 107 2.98 -2.81 -3.04
N ALA A 108 2.37 -3.27 -1.94
CA ALA A 108 1.90 -4.64 -1.80
C ALA A 108 0.87 -5.01 -2.87
N ILE A 109 -0.08 -4.13 -3.21
CA ILE A 109 -1.06 -4.34 -4.30
C ILE A 109 -0.34 -4.48 -5.65
N ARG A 110 0.65 -3.63 -5.96
CA ARG A 110 1.41 -3.72 -7.22
C ARG A 110 2.18 -5.04 -7.33
N HIS A 111 2.86 -5.45 -6.26
CA HIS A 111 3.58 -6.72 -6.22
C HIS A 111 2.65 -7.92 -6.29
N SER A 112 1.46 -7.84 -5.67
CA SER A 112 0.44 -8.88 -5.74
C SER A 112 -0.12 -9.06 -7.14
N ALA A 113 -0.41 -7.97 -7.85
CA ALA A 113 -0.86 -8.02 -9.24
C ALA A 113 0.22 -8.63 -10.16
N SER A 114 1.49 -8.27 -9.94
CA SER A 114 2.62 -8.87 -10.67
C SER A 114 2.73 -10.37 -10.38
N LEU A 115 2.65 -10.79 -9.11
CA LEU A 115 2.68 -12.20 -8.73
C LEU A 115 1.54 -12.99 -9.38
N LEU A 116 0.32 -12.46 -9.34
CA LEU A 116 -0.84 -13.13 -9.94
C LEU A 116 -0.71 -13.24 -11.46
N ALA A 117 -0.15 -12.22 -12.13
CA ALA A 117 0.10 -12.25 -13.57
C ALA A 117 1.16 -13.30 -13.95
N ASP A 118 2.25 -13.39 -13.17
CA ASP A 118 3.29 -14.41 -13.37
C ASP A 118 2.71 -15.82 -13.18
N LEU A 119 1.90 -16.02 -12.15
CA LEU A 119 1.21 -17.31 -11.92
C LEU A 119 0.20 -17.62 -13.02
N LYS A 120 -0.53 -16.62 -13.55
CA LYS A 120 -1.43 -16.80 -14.68
C LYS A 120 -0.66 -17.22 -15.95
N ALA A 121 0.49 -16.63 -16.19
CA ALA A 121 1.36 -17.00 -17.31
C ALA A 121 1.91 -18.43 -17.15
N GLU A 122 2.29 -18.82 -15.93
CA GLU A 122 2.80 -20.16 -15.63
C GLU A 122 1.72 -21.24 -15.78
N PHE A 123 0.52 -21.02 -15.24
CA PHE A 123 -0.54 -22.04 -15.17
C PHE A 123 -1.59 -21.93 -16.28
N GLY A 124 -1.53 -20.90 -17.14
CA GLY A 124 -2.37 -20.73 -18.31
C GLY A 124 -3.72 -20.03 -18.06
N ASN A 125 -4.24 -20.00 -16.84
CA ASN A 125 -5.50 -19.33 -16.52
C ASN A 125 -5.52 -18.73 -15.10
N VAL A 126 -6.49 -17.84 -14.87
CA VAL A 126 -6.59 -17.09 -13.62
C VAL A 126 -7.05 -17.94 -12.43
N GLY A 127 -7.79 -19.02 -12.66
CA GLY A 127 -8.25 -19.90 -11.59
C GLY A 127 -7.12 -20.74 -11.00
N LEU A 128 -6.27 -21.32 -11.85
CA LEU A 128 -5.06 -22.01 -11.40
C LEU A 128 -4.06 -21.03 -10.77
N ALA A 129 -3.96 -19.80 -11.30
CA ALA A 129 -3.16 -18.74 -10.69
C ALA A 129 -3.65 -18.39 -9.28
N ALA A 130 -4.96 -18.26 -9.06
CA ALA A 130 -5.54 -18.03 -7.75
C ALA A 130 -5.27 -19.20 -6.78
N ALA A 131 -5.35 -20.45 -7.25
CA ALA A 131 -4.95 -21.61 -6.47
C ALA A 131 -3.48 -21.55 -6.05
N ALA A 132 -2.59 -21.17 -6.99
CA ALA A 132 -1.15 -21.07 -6.73
C ALA A 132 -0.80 -19.88 -5.82
N TYR A 133 -1.53 -18.80 -5.92
CA TYR A 133 -1.38 -17.64 -5.00
C TYR A 133 -1.63 -18.07 -3.54
N ASN A 134 -2.69 -18.84 -3.30
CA ASN A 134 -3.08 -19.29 -1.96
C ASN A 134 -2.27 -20.48 -1.45
N ALA A 135 -2.10 -21.53 -2.27
CA ALA A 135 -1.47 -22.78 -1.84
C ALA A 135 0.03 -22.90 -2.18
N GLY A 136 0.55 -21.99 -3.00
CA GLY A 136 1.88 -22.06 -3.60
C GLY A 136 1.91 -22.84 -4.92
N ALA A 137 2.77 -22.42 -5.84
CA ALA A 137 2.90 -22.97 -7.18
C ALA A 137 3.19 -24.49 -7.18
N GLU A 138 4.10 -24.95 -6.30
CA GLU A 138 4.46 -26.36 -6.22
C GLU A 138 3.28 -27.27 -5.82
N ARG A 139 2.41 -26.81 -4.93
CA ARG A 139 1.18 -27.54 -4.58
C ARG A 139 0.28 -27.71 -5.79
N VAL A 140 0.10 -26.65 -6.59
CA VAL A 140 -0.73 -26.71 -7.80
C VAL A 140 -0.12 -27.62 -8.86
N ARG A 141 1.20 -27.56 -9.09
CA ARG A 141 1.89 -28.49 -10.00
C ARG A 141 1.69 -29.96 -9.57
N SER A 142 1.83 -30.24 -8.29
CA SER A 142 1.62 -31.58 -7.73
C SER A 142 0.19 -32.07 -7.88
N TRP A 143 -0.79 -31.18 -7.69
CA TRP A 143 -2.21 -31.46 -7.88
C TRP A 143 -2.56 -31.72 -9.35
N LEU A 144 -2.07 -30.90 -10.27
CA LEU A 144 -2.27 -31.08 -11.71
C LEU A 144 -1.65 -32.37 -12.21
N ALA A 145 -0.54 -32.81 -11.63
CA ALA A 145 0.12 -34.09 -11.92
C ALA A 145 -0.56 -35.29 -11.25
N GLY A 146 -1.67 -35.10 -10.52
CA GLY A 146 -2.37 -36.18 -9.80
C GLY A 146 -1.63 -36.75 -8.59
N LYS A 147 -0.55 -36.10 -8.14
CA LYS A 147 0.29 -36.55 -7.00
C LYS A 147 -0.27 -36.13 -5.63
N SER A 148 -1.13 -35.13 -5.59
CA SER A 148 -1.76 -34.61 -4.36
C SER A 148 -3.11 -33.98 -4.66
N GLY A 149 -3.94 -33.75 -3.62
CA GLY A 149 -5.12 -32.90 -3.69
C GLY A 149 -4.80 -31.44 -3.38
N LEU A 150 -5.73 -30.54 -3.72
CA LEU A 150 -5.73 -29.19 -3.16
C LEU A 150 -6.30 -29.21 -1.73
N PRO A 151 -5.79 -28.36 -0.83
CA PRO A 151 -6.46 -28.13 0.45
C PRO A 151 -7.87 -27.59 0.25
N ALA A 152 -8.85 -28.01 1.07
CA ALA A 152 -10.23 -27.51 1.02
C ALA A 152 -10.29 -25.97 1.19
N GLU A 153 -9.36 -25.40 1.95
CA GLU A 153 -9.18 -23.95 2.07
C GLU A 153 -8.92 -23.31 0.70
N THR A 154 -8.03 -23.93 -0.11
CA THR A 154 -7.68 -23.44 -1.44
C THR A 154 -8.82 -23.63 -2.44
N GLU A 155 -9.55 -24.73 -2.39
CA GLU A 155 -10.74 -24.94 -3.22
C GLU A 155 -11.81 -23.87 -2.95
N GLY A 156 -12.11 -23.62 -1.67
CA GLY A 156 -13.01 -22.52 -1.26
C GLY A 156 -12.49 -21.14 -1.63
N TYR A 157 -11.16 -20.93 -1.61
CA TYR A 157 -10.52 -19.70 -2.04
C TYR A 157 -10.73 -19.45 -3.53
N VAL A 158 -10.43 -20.44 -4.37
CA VAL A 158 -10.62 -20.35 -5.83
C VAL A 158 -12.08 -20.06 -6.17
N TYR A 159 -13.01 -20.80 -5.55
CA TYR A 159 -14.44 -20.59 -5.78
C TYR A 159 -14.86 -19.16 -5.39
N PHE A 160 -14.41 -18.66 -4.23
CA PHE A 160 -14.72 -17.30 -3.81
C PHE A 160 -14.17 -16.27 -4.80
N VAL A 161 -12.92 -16.42 -5.24
CA VAL A 161 -12.23 -15.43 -6.08
C VAL A 161 -12.78 -15.43 -7.51
N THR A 162 -13.03 -16.61 -8.07
CA THR A 162 -13.36 -16.78 -9.50
C THR A 162 -14.83 -17.14 -9.79
N GLY A 163 -15.59 -17.51 -8.77
CA GLY A 163 -16.97 -18.00 -8.95
C GLY A 163 -17.08 -19.40 -9.57
N ARG A 164 -15.96 -20.12 -9.74
CA ARG A 164 -15.89 -21.47 -10.30
C ARG A 164 -15.13 -22.40 -9.37
N ALA A 165 -15.46 -23.68 -9.39
CA ALA A 165 -14.72 -24.68 -8.62
C ALA A 165 -13.29 -24.85 -9.16
N ALA A 166 -12.34 -25.17 -8.27
CA ALA A 166 -10.94 -25.31 -8.66
C ALA A 166 -10.71 -26.33 -9.76
N ASP A 167 -11.44 -27.47 -9.73
CA ASP A 167 -11.33 -28.53 -10.74
C ASP A 167 -11.79 -28.09 -12.13
N GLU A 168 -12.73 -27.16 -12.23
CA GLU A 168 -13.18 -26.62 -13.53
C GLU A 168 -12.02 -25.94 -14.27
N TRP A 169 -11.11 -25.30 -13.55
CA TRP A 169 -9.96 -24.59 -14.12
C TRP A 169 -8.85 -25.47 -14.68
N LYS A 170 -8.96 -26.80 -14.52
CA LYS A 170 -8.11 -27.77 -15.26
C LYS A 170 -8.46 -27.82 -16.73
N LEU A 171 -9.66 -27.40 -17.09
CA LEU A 171 -10.10 -27.32 -18.48
C LEU A 171 -9.66 -26.00 -19.09
N ALA A 172 -9.03 -26.07 -20.27
CA ALA A 172 -8.45 -24.88 -20.92
C ALA A 172 -9.52 -23.83 -21.33
N GLU A 173 -10.77 -24.26 -21.50
CA GLU A 173 -11.89 -23.46 -21.99
C GLU A 173 -12.73 -22.84 -20.85
N THR A 174 -12.27 -22.94 -19.59
CA THR A 174 -13.04 -22.41 -18.47
C THR A 174 -13.02 -20.88 -18.46
N GLU A 175 -14.19 -20.28 -18.59
CA GLU A 175 -14.40 -18.84 -18.55
C GLU A 175 -14.93 -18.37 -17.18
N LEU A 176 -14.73 -17.11 -16.90
CA LEU A 176 -15.31 -16.47 -15.73
C LEU A 176 -16.84 -16.39 -15.88
N PRO A 177 -17.61 -16.47 -14.79
CA PRO A 177 -19.03 -16.16 -14.84
C PRO A 177 -19.26 -14.69 -15.19
N ALA A 178 -20.28 -14.41 -15.99
CA ALA A 178 -20.62 -13.04 -16.44
C ALA A 178 -20.75 -12.02 -15.30
N SER A 179 -21.08 -12.47 -14.08
CA SER A 179 -21.14 -11.62 -12.89
C SER A 179 -19.79 -11.05 -12.45
N LEU A 180 -18.67 -11.57 -12.95
CA LEU A 180 -17.31 -11.08 -12.71
C LEU A 180 -16.71 -10.35 -13.92
N GLU A 181 -17.39 -10.37 -15.05
CA GLU A 181 -17.05 -9.59 -16.25
C GLU A 181 -17.66 -8.19 -16.16
N VAL A 182 -17.22 -7.44 -15.16
CA VAL A 182 -17.72 -6.08 -14.87
C VAL A 182 -17.00 -5.08 -15.77
N LYS A 183 -17.74 -4.14 -16.34
CA LYS A 183 -17.16 -3.05 -17.15
C LYS A 183 -16.20 -2.21 -16.31
N SER A 184 -15.15 -1.69 -16.94
CA SER A 184 -14.07 -0.96 -16.25
C SER A 184 -14.59 0.14 -15.31
N GLY A 185 -15.60 0.92 -15.71
CA GLY A 185 -16.18 1.97 -14.85
C GLY A 185 -16.98 1.49 -13.63
N GLU A 186 -17.36 0.21 -13.58
CA GLU A 186 -18.15 -0.37 -12.49
C GLU A 186 -17.30 -1.14 -11.46
N VAL A 187 -16.02 -1.44 -11.80
CA VAL A 187 -15.12 -2.19 -10.94
C VAL A 187 -14.87 -1.48 -9.62
N VAL A 188 -14.56 -0.18 -9.68
CA VAL A 188 -14.29 0.63 -8.49
C VAL A 188 -15.49 0.67 -7.55
N GLU A 189 -16.69 0.82 -8.09
CA GLU A 189 -17.93 0.82 -7.30
C GLU A 189 -18.20 -0.57 -6.69
N SER A 190 -17.99 -1.63 -7.44
CA SER A 190 -18.12 -3.02 -6.96
C SER A 190 -17.09 -3.33 -5.88
N CYS A 191 -15.87 -2.83 -6.01
CA CYS A 191 -14.81 -2.92 -5.01
C CYS A 191 -15.21 -2.21 -3.71
N ARG A 192 -15.76 -0.98 -3.80
CA ARG A 192 -16.26 -0.24 -2.63
C ARG A 192 -17.36 -0.99 -1.88
N LYS A 193 -18.26 -1.67 -2.59
CA LYS A 193 -19.32 -2.49 -1.98
C LYS A 193 -18.79 -3.72 -1.26
N LEU A 194 -17.66 -4.26 -1.68
CA LEU A 194 -16.99 -5.36 -0.97
C LEU A 194 -16.26 -4.89 0.29
N ALA A 195 -15.88 -3.62 0.38
CA ALA A 195 -15.21 -3.10 1.54
C ALA A 195 -16.13 -3.22 2.77
N PRO A 196 -15.72 -3.90 3.85
CA PRO A 196 -16.53 -3.94 5.05
C PRO A 196 -16.67 -2.53 5.61
N LEU A 197 -17.85 -2.19 6.11
CA LEU A 197 -18.15 -0.93 6.82
C LEU A 197 -17.21 -0.67 8.03
N VAL A 198 -16.34 -1.61 8.34
CA VAL A 198 -15.40 -1.61 9.47
C VAL A 198 -14.02 -1.06 9.12
N VAL A 199 -13.65 -0.91 7.85
CA VAL A 199 -12.39 -0.23 7.50
C VAL A 199 -12.60 1.28 7.56
N ARG A 200 -12.80 1.79 8.76
CA ARG A 200 -12.49 3.18 9.12
C ARG A 200 -10.96 3.34 9.26
N ALA A 201 -10.19 2.80 8.35
CA ALA A 201 -8.86 3.29 8.13
C ALA A 201 -9.03 4.54 7.25
N VAL A 202 -9.19 5.67 7.90
CA VAL A 202 -8.87 6.95 7.28
C VAL A 202 -7.39 6.83 6.96
N TYR A 203 -7.07 6.61 5.69
CA TYR A 203 -5.73 6.87 5.21
C TYR A 203 -5.63 8.39 5.25
N GLU A 204 -5.10 8.92 6.34
CA GLU A 204 -4.68 10.30 6.37
C GLU A 204 -3.64 10.40 5.25
N THR A 205 -4.00 11.09 4.17
CA THR A 205 -3.12 11.37 3.03
C THR A 205 -2.07 12.43 3.39
N GLU A 206 -1.88 12.71 4.66
CA GLU A 206 -0.64 13.27 5.10
C GLU A 206 0.44 12.24 4.74
N PRO A 207 1.40 12.59 3.87
CA PRO A 207 2.54 11.72 3.67
C PRO A 207 3.06 11.38 5.06
N LEU A 208 3.27 10.09 5.35
CA LEU A 208 3.94 9.63 6.56
C LEU A 208 5.41 10.11 6.48
N THR A 209 5.58 11.42 6.35
CA THR A 209 6.86 12.09 6.32
C THR A 209 7.31 12.17 7.76
N ALA A 210 8.30 11.36 8.06
CA ALA A 210 9.17 11.66 9.17
C ALA A 210 9.93 12.94 8.78
N SER A 211 9.33 14.10 9.03
CA SER A 211 9.88 15.44 8.71
C SER A 211 10.83 15.93 9.79
N GLY A 212 10.83 15.27 10.96
CA GLY A 212 11.71 15.61 12.06
C GLY A 212 13.18 15.38 11.73
N ALA A 213 14.03 16.39 12.02
CA ALA A 213 15.46 16.29 11.84
C ALA A 213 16.06 15.30 12.85
N TRP A 214 17.07 14.54 12.41
CA TRP A 214 17.89 13.72 13.31
C TRP A 214 18.55 14.60 14.39
N ARG A 215 18.52 14.15 15.64
CA ARG A 215 19.13 14.80 16.79
C ARG A 215 19.89 13.75 17.61
N PRO A 216 20.90 14.16 18.41
CA PRO A 216 21.73 13.21 19.16
C PRO A 216 20.98 12.42 20.24
N TRP A 217 19.81 12.89 20.65
CA TRP A 217 18.90 12.23 21.57
C TRP A 217 17.51 12.14 20.97
N GLY A 218 16.72 11.22 21.46
CA GLY A 218 15.34 11.03 21.03
C GLY A 218 14.40 10.54 22.12
N ALA A 219 13.18 11.03 22.05
CA ALA A 219 12.03 10.48 22.77
C ALA A 219 11.36 9.44 21.85
N GLN A 220 11.65 8.16 22.06
CA GLN A 220 11.08 7.06 21.29
C GLN A 220 9.66 6.78 21.77
N ILE A 221 8.71 6.83 20.84
CA ILE A 221 7.28 6.73 21.10
C ILE A 221 6.67 5.49 20.45
N ALA A 222 7.19 5.07 19.30
CA ALA A 222 6.68 3.89 18.60
C ALA A 222 7.82 3.04 18.02
N THR A 223 7.54 1.74 17.87
CA THR A 223 8.52 0.78 17.34
C THR A 223 7.80 -0.34 16.62
N SER A 224 8.26 -0.69 15.42
CA SER A 224 7.74 -1.84 14.67
C SER A 224 8.79 -2.39 13.70
N PHE A 225 8.62 -3.63 13.26
CA PHE A 225 9.39 -4.21 12.15
C PHE A 225 8.94 -3.68 10.77
N SER A 226 7.87 -2.90 10.70
CA SER A 226 7.42 -2.16 9.52
C SER A 226 7.46 -0.66 9.81
N LYS A 227 8.06 0.11 8.89
CA LYS A 227 8.12 1.59 8.98
C LYS A 227 6.72 2.19 9.03
N ALA A 228 5.82 1.73 8.16
CA ALA A 228 4.45 2.21 8.11
C ALA A 228 3.70 1.95 9.42
N ARG A 229 3.86 0.75 10.02
CA ARG A 229 3.27 0.44 11.34
C ARG A 229 3.81 1.31 12.46
N ALA A 230 5.12 1.55 12.48
CA ALA A 230 5.73 2.39 13.50
C ALA A 230 5.19 3.82 13.43
N LEU A 231 5.07 4.38 12.22
CA LEU A 231 4.48 5.71 11.99
C LEU A 231 2.99 5.76 12.31
N ALA A 232 2.20 4.76 11.90
CA ALA A 232 0.79 4.67 12.25
C ALA A 232 0.56 4.57 13.76
N GLN A 233 1.42 3.83 14.48
CA GLN A 233 1.41 3.78 15.95
C GLN A 233 1.73 5.14 16.54
N PHE A 234 2.76 5.83 16.04
CA PHE A 234 3.10 7.19 16.46
C PHE A 234 1.93 8.15 16.27
N ASN A 235 1.29 8.14 15.09
CA ASN A 235 0.15 9.03 14.80
C ASN A 235 -1.03 8.79 15.75
N ARG A 236 -1.34 7.53 16.09
CA ARG A 236 -2.36 7.22 17.10
C ARG A 236 -2.00 7.78 18.48
N VAL A 237 -0.72 7.65 18.88
CA VAL A 237 -0.23 8.20 20.16
C VAL A 237 -0.27 9.73 20.12
N ARG A 238 0.18 10.36 19.01
CA ARG A 238 0.13 11.81 18.81
C ARG A 238 -1.30 12.35 18.89
N ALA A 239 -2.26 11.71 18.23
CA ALA A 239 -3.67 12.10 18.29
C ALA A 239 -4.25 11.99 19.70
N ARG A 240 -3.92 10.89 20.43
CA ARG A 240 -4.38 10.68 21.81
C ARG A 240 -3.76 11.68 22.82
N TYR A 241 -2.53 12.10 22.59
CA TYR A 241 -1.77 12.99 23.48
C TYR A 241 -1.37 14.29 22.77
N ALA A 242 -2.29 14.85 21.98
CA ALA A 242 -2.04 16.04 21.15
C ALA A 242 -1.41 17.20 21.94
N SER A 243 -1.87 17.45 23.16
CA SER A 243 -1.33 18.50 24.04
C SER A 243 0.15 18.32 24.47
N ALA A 244 0.76 17.18 24.15
CA ALA A 244 2.18 16.92 24.41
C ALA A 244 2.98 16.67 23.13
N LEU A 245 2.32 16.36 22.01
CA LEU A 245 2.98 15.85 20.80
C LEU A 245 2.59 16.57 19.50
N ALA A 246 1.56 17.47 19.52
CA ALA A 246 1.05 18.09 18.30
C ALA A 246 2.12 18.86 17.51
N ASP A 247 2.98 19.60 18.23
CA ASP A 247 3.98 20.50 17.64
C ASP A 247 5.34 19.81 17.37
N HIS A 248 5.36 18.49 17.44
CA HIS A 248 6.60 17.74 17.29
C HIS A 248 6.56 16.82 16.07
N ASP A 249 7.51 17.03 15.16
CA ASP A 249 7.70 16.18 13.99
C ASP A 249 8.57 14.97 14.35
N PRO A 250 8.11 13.75 13.99
CA PRO A 250 8.88 12.55 14.22
C PRO A 250 9.94 12.33 13.15
N PHE A 251 11.02 11.62 13.52
CA PHE A 251 11.90 10.98 12.56
C PHE A 251 11.97 9.47 12.81
N VAL A 252 12.38 8.71 11.80
CA VAL A 252 12.42 7.25 11.84
C VAL A 252 13.85 6.76 11.72
N LEU A 253 14.28 5.97 12.70
CA LEU A 253 15.55 5.27 12.68
C LEU A 253 15.35 3.78 12.40
N PRO A 254 15.94 3.22 11.32
CA PRO A 254 16.08 1.79 11.17
C PRO A 254 17.18 1.28 12.10
N GLN A 255 16.88 0.34 12.98
CA GLN A 255 17.85 -0.32 13.85
C GLN A 255 17.88 -1.82 13.56
N ARG A 256 19.07 -2.35 13.26
CA ARG A 256 19.28 -3.80 13.16
C ARG A 256 19.59 -4.36 14.53
N ASN A 257 18.75 -5.26 15.02
CA ASN A 257 19.02 -6.00 16.23
C ASN A 257 19.49 -7.42 15.85
N LEU A 258 20.80 -7.64 15.89
CA LEU A 258 21.42 -8.92 15.50
C LEU A 258 21.00 -10.10 16.39
N SER A 259 20.55 -9.84 17.64
CA SER A 259 20.05 -10.88 18.55
C SER A 259 18.63 -11.35 18.23
N ARG A 260 17.89 -10.61 17.40
CA ARG A 260 16.51 -10.92 16.98
C ARG A 260 16.38 -11.20 15.47
N GLY A 261 17.48 -11.54 14.79
CA GLY A 261 17.54 -11.86 13.37
C GLY A 261 17.91 -10.67 12.48
N ARG A 262 17.88 -10.88 11.15
CA ARG A 262 18.35 -9.88 10.16
C ARG A 262 17.36 -8.74 9.89
N ARG A 263 16.14 -8.77 10.47
CA ARG A 263 15.11 -7.77 10.20
C ARG A 263 15.42 -6.44 10.89
N SER A 264 15.32 -5.35 10.13
CA SER A 264 15.38 -4.00 10.69
C SER A 264 14.11 -3.69 11.49
N MET A 265 14.29 -3.10 12.65
CA MET A 265 13.23 -2.53 13.47
C MET A 265 13.22 -1.01 13.25
N TYR A 266 12.06 -0.43 13.03
CA TYR A 266 11.91 1.01 12.83
C TYR A 266 11.42 1.65 14.12
N MET A 267 12.22 2.60 14.61
CA MET A 267 11.89 3.39 15.80
C MET A 267 11.45 4.77 15.38
N VAL A 268 10.27 5.20 15.82
CA VAL A 268 9.77 6.56 15.62
C VAL A 268 10.02 7.38 16.87
N GLN A 269 10.77 8.45 16.69
CA GLN A 269 11.26 9.30 17.77
C GLN A 269 10.99 10.77 17.47
N ILE A 270 10.88 11.55 18.52
CA ILE A 270 11.00 13.03 18.46
C ILE A 270 12.41 13.38 18.85
N GLY A 271 13.11 14.14 17.99
CA GLY A 271 14.51 14.55 18.21
C GLY A 271 14.66 15.54 19.33
N ALA A 272 15.78 15.43 20.06
CA ALA A 272 16.18 16.34 21.12
C ALA A 272 17.70 16.57 21.11
N ASP A 273 18.14 17.77 21.43
CA ASP A 273 19.55 18.13 21.44
C ASP A 273 20.27 17.63 22.71
N SER A 274 19.52 17.30 23.75
CA SER A 274 20.05 16.76 25.01
C SER A 274 19.18 15.67 25.59
N ARG A 275 19.82 14.83 26.46
CA ARG A 275 19.10 13.82 27.24
C ARG A 275 18.00 14.44 28.11
N GLY A 276 18.25 15.63 28.67
CA GLY A 276 17.31 16.35 29.54
C GLY A 276 16.07 16.80 28.77
N GLU A 277 16.22 17.25 27.54
CA GLU A 277 15.12 17.64 26.66
C GLU A 277 14.26 16.42 26.27
N ALA A 278 14.88 15.35 25.82
CA ALA A 278 14.17 14.09 25.55
C ALA A 278 13.43 13.54 26.79
N ALA A 279 14.05 13.67 27.98
CA ALA A 279 13.43 13.27 29.24
C ALA A 279 12.21 14.11 29.59
N LYS A 280 12.27 15.43 29.45
CA LYS A 280 11.12 16.33 29.67
C LYS A 280 9.92 15.96 28.81
N LEU A 281 10.15 15.65 27.52
CA LEU A 281 9.10 15.24 26.61
C LEU A 281 8.51 13.87 27.03
N CYS A 282 9.36 12.90 27.35
CA CYS A 282 8.92 11.60 27.85
C CYS A 282 8.13 11.71 29.15
N ASP A 283 8.54 12.56 30.08
CA ASP A 283 7.86 12.77 31.36
C ASP A 283 6.50 13.46 31.16
N ALA A 284 6.41 14.41 30.23
CA ALA A 284 5.14 15.05 29.87
C ALA A 284 4.14 14.01 29.31
N LEU A 285 4.62 13.10 28.46
CA LEU A 285 3.80 12.03 27.89
C LEU A 285 3.39 10.99 28.95
N ARG A 286 4.32 10.56 29.80
CA ARG A 286 4.08 9.57 30.88
C ARG A 286 3.09 10.09 31.92
N ARG A 287 3.15 11.37 32.29
CA ARG A 287 2.14 11.98 33.22
C ARG A 287 0.72 11.90 32.67
N LYS A 288 0.56 11.77 31.35
CA LYS A 288 -0.75 11.60 30.68
C LYS A 288 -1.09 10.12 30.41
N GLY A 289 -0.26 9.18 30.86
CA GLY A 289 -0.45 7.75 30.69
C GLY A 289 0.12 7.20 29.36
N GLY A 290 0.94 7.97 28.64
CA GLY A 290 1.63 7.52 27.44
C GLY A 290 2.95 6.83 27.75
N ALA A 291 3.40 5.95 26.84
CA ALA A 291 4.70 5.28 26.93
C ALA A 291 5.77 6.06 26.14
N CYS A 292 6.99 6.18 26.70
CA CYS A 292 8.10 6.84 26.07
C CYS A 292 9.44 6.32 26.61
N ILE A 293 10.45 6.23 25.75
CA ILE A 293 11.81 5.82 26.10
C ILE A 293 12.78 6.92 25.65
N VAL A 294 13.64 7.37 26.56
CA VAL A 294 14.74 8.30 26.22
C VAL A 294 15.90 7.47 25.66
N GLN A 295 16.37 7.82 24.46
CA GLN A 295 17.41 7.07 23.76
C GLN A 295 18.47 8.02 23.19
N LYS A 296 19.73 7.59 23.19
CA LYS A 296 20.81 8.21 22.44
C LYS A 296 20.84 7.62 21.04
N ASN A 297 20.93 8.44 20.01
CA ASN A 297 20.91 8.08 18.60
C ASN A 297 22.31 7.86 18.04
#